data_26daa4e9783d23796677c8c4f4b08588
#
_entry.id   26daa4e9783d23796677c8c4f4b08588
#
_cell.length_a   1.000
_cell.length_b   1.000
_cell.length_c   1.000
_cell.angle_alpha   90.00
_cell.angle_beta   90.00
_cell.angle_gamma   90.00
#
_symmetry.space_group_name_H-M   'P 1'
#
loop_
_entity.id
_entity.type
_entity.pdbx_description
1 polymer ?
#
loop_
_entity_poly.entity_id
_entity_poly.type
_entity_poly.pdbx_seq_one_letter_code
_entity_poly.pdbx_strand_id
1 'polypeptide(L)'
;MRGRTLLLFSLAVVTFVAAGSPARAAGTDYKGWFVALDVASTQPTGLDNRYATAIDLTNPTTTPQEFLFFDNKAGFSGSVRVGYSFGELGGLEATYWSFDNDDSMKKTEGTNYIYPLVFGGYAFNNAGTYGLAPPATYTVTSSIKAHTGDLDYFRVQDAGEKFTIKWIGGLRAASFDEDLTFEGSDTGAYTAGIKQTRHIDSKAFGVKAGAKLSYGLTKHFGLQGTLAFSILQGTSDQHTIQIANGVVDELKLSTDHIQGEIRDYDLRAVWSWPRFDLYVGYGGQTWDGLPKVRTGSEIQLTTGLPTKAVSDDRSSIGFMSYHAGVVWRFGKS
;
A
#
# COMPACT_ATOMS: atom_id res chain seq x y z
N MET A 1 -14.60 -17.51 16.59
CA MET A 1 -14.08 -16.90 17.82
C MET A 1 -12.86 -16.04 17.50
N ARG A 2 -13.06 -14.88 16.88
CA ARG A 2 -11.99 -13.90 16.58
C ARG A 2 -12.55 -12.48 16.71
N GLY A 3 -12.56 -11.94 17.92
CA GLY A 3 -13.13 -10.60 18.17
C GLY A 3 -12.76 -9.99 19.51
N ARG A 4 -11.59 -10.33 20.09
CA ARG A 4 -11.27 -9.85 21.45
C ARG A 4 -9.96 -9.10 21.61
N THR A 5 -9.16 -8.91 20.58
CA THR A 5 -7.83 -8.25 20.70
C THR A 5 -7.83 -6.77 20.33
N LEU A 6 -8.89 -6.25 19.72
CA LEU A 6 -8.95 -4.85 19.25
C LEU A 6 -9.47 -3.84 20.29
N LEU A 7 -9.95 -4.30 21.46
CA LEU A 7 -10.63 -3.42 22.42
C LEU A 7 -9.74 -2.89 23.56
N LEU A 8 -8.50 -3.33 23.65
CA LEU A 8 -7.60 -2.92 24.76
C LEU A 8 -6.71 -1.70 24.47
N PHE A 9 -6.60 -1.25 23.21
CA PHE A 9 -5.83 -0.05 22.87
C PHE A 9 -6.65 1.25 22.94
N SER A 10 -7.98 1.17 22.96
CA SER A 10 -8.86 2.36 22.92
C SER A 10 -9.11 3.02 24.26
N LEU A 11 -8.68 2.44 25.38
CA LEU A 11 -9.09 2.93 26.71
C LEU A 11 -8.00 3.64 27.52
N ALA A 12 -6.78 3.76 27.02
CA ALA A 12 -5.67 4.39 27.74
C ALA A 12 -5.48 5.90 27.49
N VAL A 13 -6.28 6.51 26.62
CA VAL A 13 -6.08 7.91 26.17
C VAL A 13 -6.90 8.95 26.95
N VAL A 14 -7.82 8.56 27.83
CA VAL A 14 -8.86 9.52 28.32
C VAL A 14 -8.58 10.18 29.67
N THR A 15 -7.53 9.88 30.39
CA THR A 15 -7.39 10.41 31.76
C THR A 15 -6.07 11.13 32.01
N PHE A 16 -5.85 12.30 31.38
CA PHE A 16 -4.92 13.32 31.90
C PHE A 16 -5.33 14.72 31.41
N VAL A 17 -6.45 15.27 31.94
CA VAL A 17 -6.70 16.71 31.86
C VAL A 17 -6.22 17.31 33.16
N ALA A 18 -4.99 17.74 33.23
CA ALA A 18 -4.48 18.62 34.28
C ALA A 18 -4.33 20.02 33.67
N ALA A 19 -4.98 20.99 34.31
CA ALA A 19 -4.97 22.40 33.97
C ALA A 19 -3.53 22.94 33.94
N GLY A 20 -3.02 23.26 32.77
CA GLY A 20 -1.76 23.95 32.54
C GLY A 20 -1.89 24.91 31.36
N SER A 21 -1.19 26.03 31.39
CA SER A 21 -1.17 27.05 30.34
C SER A 21 -1.02 26.40 28.95
N PRO A 22 -1.66 26.94 27.92
CA PRO A 22 -1.65 26.34 26.58
C PRO A 22 -0.23 26.16 26.06
N ALA A 23 0.07 24.99 25.57
CA ALA A 23 1.31 24.75 24.87
C ALA A 23 1.29 25.60 23.61
N ARG A 24 2.26 26.46 23.41
CA ARG A 24 2.67 26.84 22.09
C ARG A 24 3.05 25.54 21.37
N ALA A 25 2.32 25.16 20.34
CA ALA A 25 2.75 24.09 19.47
C ALA A 25 4.18 24.46 19.06
N ALA A 26 5.17 23.59 19.28
CA ALA A 26 6.58 23.88 19.05
C ALA A 26 6.76 24.27 17.57
N GLY A 27 6.69 25.55 17.26
CA GLY A 27 6.45 25.95 15.91
C GLY A 27 7.51 26.84 15.33
N THR A 28 7.25 28.09 15.36
CA THR A 28 7.90 29.09 14.48
C THR A 28 9.33 29.44 14.90
N ASP A 29 9.69 29.28 16.15
CA ASP A 29 10.97 29.80 16.69
C ASP A 29 12.12 28.77 16.67
N TYR A 30 11.82 27.48 16.42
CA TYR A 30 12.87 26.46 16.41
C TYR A 30 13.77 26.61 15.18
N LYS A 31 15.08 26.75 15.43
CA LYS A 31 16.13 26.75 14.40
C LYS A 31 17.13 25.64 14.67
N GLY A 32 17.27 24.70 13.73
CA GLY A 32 18.20 23.60 13.87
C GLY A 32 17.79 22.33 13.15
N TRP A 33 18.55 21.27 13.34
CA TRP A 33 18.31 19.96 12.80
C TRP A 33 17.26 19.20 13.60
N PHE A 34 16.45 18.40 12.91
CA PHE A 34 15.61 17.42 13.55
C PHE A 34 15.66 16.08 12.79
N VAL A 35 15.43 15.00 13.53
CA VAL A 35 15.30 13.64 13.01
C VAL A 35 14.01 13.06 13.57
N ALA A 36 13.23 12.39 12.72
CA ALA A 36 12.06 11.64 13.15
C ALA A 36 12.15 10.19 12.68
N LEU A 37 11.71 9.29 13.54
CA LEU A 37 11.56 7.86 13.27
C LEU A 37 10.13 7.46 13.53
N ASP A 38 9.57 6.65 12.64
CA ASP A 38 8.20 6.15 12.72
C ASP A 38 8.19 4.66 12.41
N VAL A 39 7.41 3.91 13.16
CA VAL A 39 7.17 2.48 12.95
C VAL A 39 5.68 2.21 12.95
N ALA A 40 5.22 1.32 12.08
CA ALA A 40 3.81 1.09 11.90
C ALA A 40 3.47 -0.38 11.60
N SER A 41 2.26 -0.76 12.00
CA SER A 41 1.57 -1.92 11.46
C SER A 41 0.63 -1.44 10.36
N THR A 42 0.86 -1.88 9.14
CA THR A 42 0.22 -1.37 7.93
C THR A 42 -0.55 -2.46 7.22
N GLN A 43 -1.82 -2.21 6.93
CA GLN A 43 -2.70 -3.09 6.19
C GLN A 43 -2.80 -2.60 4.74
N PRO A 44 -2.32 -3.35 3.73
CA PRO A 44 -2.60 -3.04 2.33
C PRO A 44 -4.07 -3.35 2.02
N THR A 45 -4.72 -2.48 1.26
CA THR A 45 -6.14 -2.57 0.88
C THR A 45 -6.32 -2.17 -0.57
N GLY A 46 -7.38 -2.63 -1.24
CA GLY A 46 -7.75 -2.16 -2.57
C GLY A 46 -6.97 -2.75 -3.75
N LEU A 47 -6.01 -3.64 -3.52
CA LEU A 47 -5.38 -4.40 -4.61
C LEU A 47 -6.40 -5.36 -5.24
N ASP A 48 -6.40 -5.44 -6.57
CA ASP A 48 -7.09 -6.52 -7.28
C ASP A 48 -6.29 -7.83 -7.13
N ASN A 49 -6.40 -8.43 -5.95
CA ASN A 49 -5.75 -9.66 -5.58
C ASN A 49 -6.57 -10.89 -5.98
N ARG A 50 -7.33 -10.80 -7.07
CA ARG A 50 -7.98 -11.98 -7.66
C ARG A 50 -6.92 -12.98 -8.08
N TYR A 51 -6.92 -14.14 -7.48
CA TYR A 51 -5.96 -15.19 -7.82
C TYR A 51 -6.60 -16.36 -8.57
N ALA A 52 -7.92 -16.56 -8.42
CA ALA A 52 -8.63 -17.64 -9.10
C ALA A 52 -10.14 -17.37 -9.19
N THR A 53 -10.81 -18.17 -9.99
CA THR A 53 -12.27 -18.33 -10.00
C THR A 53 -12.63 -19.75 -9.61
N ALA A 54 -13.60 -19.92 -8.70
CA ALA A 54 -14.18 -21.19 -8.38
C ALA A 54 -15.47 -21.42 -9.19
N ILE A 55 -15.61 -22.58 -9.83
CA ILE A 55 -16.77 -22.94 -10.67
C ILE A 55 -17.26 -24.33 -10.27
N ASP A 56 -18.55 -24.42 -9.93
CA ASP A 56 -19.24 -25.70 -9.77
C ASP A 56 -19.75 -26.17 -11.14
N LEU A 57 -19.06 -27.16 -11.73
CA LEU A 57 -19.45 -27.74 -13.01
C LEU A 57 -20.60 -28.76 -12.91
N THR A 58 -21.04 -29.13 -11.71
CA THR A 58 -22.21 -30.00 -11.55
C THR A 58 -23.51 -29.30 -11.94
N ASN A 59 -23.49 -27.95 -11.91
CA ASN A 59 -24.60 -27.12 -12.31
C ASN A 59 -24.14 -25.83 -13.07
N PRO A 60 -23.54 -25.98 -14.27
CA PRO A 60 -22.84 -24.87 -14.94
C PRO A 60 -23.75 -23.71 -15.38
N THR A 61 -25.08 -23.92 -15.43
CA THR A 61 -26.04 -22.92 -15.88
C THR A 61 -26.57 -22.01 -14.78
N THR A 62 -26.41 -22.37 -13.52
CA THR A 62 -27.04 -21.68 -12.38
C THR A 62 -26.05 -21.21 -11.32
N THR A 63 -24.80 -21.62 -11.39
CA THR A 63 -23.82 -21.28 -10.37
C THR A 63 -23.11 -19.99 -10.76
N PRO A 64 -23.21 -18.93 -9.96
CA PRO A 64 -22.37 -17.74 -10.15
C PRO A 64 -20.91 -18.13 -10.01
N GLN A 65 -20.07 -17.63 -10.90
CA GLN A 65 -18.62 -17.73 -10.74
C GLN A 65 -18.23 -16.94 -9.49
N GLU A 66 -17.58 -17.61 -8.55
CA GLU A 66 -17.05 -16.97 -7.37
C GLU A 66 -15.59 -16.55 -7.63
N PHE A 67 -15.33 -15.25 -7.61
CA PHE A 67 -13.95 -14.76 -7.64
C PHE A 67 -13.30 -14.94 -6.27
N LEU A 68 -12.12 -15.55 -6.27
CA LEU A 68 -11.35 -15.77 -5.06
C LEU A 68 -10.26 -14.68 -4.94
N PHE A 69 -10.31 -13.96 -3.82
CA PHE A 69 -9.38 -12.88 -3.51
C PHE A 69 -8.38 -13.29 -2.45
N PHE A 70 -7.16 -12.81 -2.58
CA PHE A 70 -6.14 -12.94 -1.55
C PHE A 70 -6.25 -11.76 -0.58
N ASP A 71 -6.45 -12.05 0.69
CA ASP A 71 -6.53 -11.04 1.76
C ASP A 71 -5.17 -10.93 2.44
N ASN A 72 -4.41 -9.92 2.04
CA ASN A 72 -3.09 -9.65 2.63
C ASN A 72 -3.24 -9.28 4.10
N LYS A 73 -2.44 -9.89 4.96
CA LYS A 73 -2.35 -9.51 6.36
C LYS A 73 -1.59 -8.19 6.52
N ALA A 74 -1.72 -7.58 7.71
CA ALA A 74 -0.94 -6.42 8.04
C ALA A 74 0.56 -6.76 8.07
N GLY A 75 1.35 -5.92 7.41
CA GLY A 75 2.81 -5.97 7.38
C GLY A 75 3.43 -4.86 8.24
N PHE A 76 4.74 -4.78 8.19
CA PHE A 76 5.50 -3.75 8.86
C PHE A 76 5.83 -2.61 7.89
N SER A 77 5.69 -1.37 8.35
CA SER A 77 6.21 -0.21 7.64
C SER A 77 6.99 0.71 8.59
N GLY A 78 7.83 1.56 8.01
CA GLY A 78 8.56 2.54 8.79
C GLY A 78 8.92 3.76 7.97
N SER A 79 9.19 4.87 8.66
CA SER A 79 9.74 6.06 8.02
C SER A 79 10.85 6.69 8.81
N VAL A 80 11.77 7.30 8.07
CA VAL A 80 12.83 8.15 8.59
C VAL A 80 12.71 9.51 7.95
N ARG A 81 12.76 10.57 8.76
CA ARG A 81 12.76 11.94 8.30
C ARG A 81 13.90 12.71 8.93
N VAL A 82 14.63 13.46 8.12
CA VAL A 82 15.69 14.36 8.54
C VAL A 82 15.40 15.74 7.96
N GLY A 83 15.52 16.79 8.75
CA GLY A 83 15.27 18.12 8.27
C GLY A 83 16.02 19.20 9.05
N TYR A 84 16.02 20.39 8.46
CA TYR A 84 16.57 21.59 9.07
C TYR A 84 15.56 22.73 9.02
N SER A 85 15.26 23.30 10.18
CA SER A 85 14.40 24.48 10.31
C SER A 85 15.25 25.75 10.34
N PHE A 86 14.86 26.73 9.52
CA PHE A 86 15.43 28.08 9.48
C PHE A 86 14.70 29.05 10.43
N GLY A 87 13.76 28.55 11.23
CA GLY A 87 12.86 29.36 12.04
C GLY A 87 11.67 29.85 11.23
N GLU A 88 11.34 31.15 11.31
CA GLU A 88 10.19 31.76 10.62
C GLU A 88 10.23 31.60 9.08
N LEU A 89 11.40 31.43 8.50
CA LEU A 89 11.57 31.24 7.06
C LEU A 89 11.15 29.82 6.60
N GLY A 90 10.81 28.92 7.53
CA GLY A 90 10.48 27.54 7.21
C GLY A 90 11.67 26.59 7.32
N GLY A 91 11.76 25.60 6.44
CA GLY A 91 12.84 24.61 6.47
C GLY A 91 12.82 23.65 5.30
N LEU A 92 13.77 22.75 5.30
CA LEU A 92 13.84 21.62 4.35
C LEU A 92 13.77 20.33 5.11
N GLU A 93 13.09 19.33 4.55
CA GLU A 93 13.06 17.97 5.09
C GLU A 93 13.13 16.92 3.97
N ALA A 94 13.85 15.84 4.26
CA ALA A 94 13.85 14.63 3.46
C ALA A 94 13.18 13.52 4.25
N THR A 95 12.28 12.78 3.62
CA THR A 95 11.55 11.65 4.22
C THR A 95 11.73 10.42 3.35
N TYR A 96 11.98 9.28 3.96
CA TYR A 96 11.91 7.98 3.32
C TYR A 96 10.90 7.12 4.09
N TRP A 97 9.97 6.54 3.38
CA TRP A 97 9.00 5.58 3.91
C TRP A 97 9.12 4.26 3.16
N SER A 98 8.95 3.16 3.86
CA SER A 98 9.00 1.82 3.27
C SER A 98 7.95 0.91 3.91
N PHE A 99 7.37 0.07 3.08
CA PHE A 99 6.48 -1.02 3.44
C PHE A 99 6.97 -2.30 2.77
N ASP A 100 6.97 -3.41 3.51
CA ASP A 100 7.32 -4.74 3.02
C ASP A 100 6.40 -5.76 3.68
N ASN A 101 5.77 -6.61 2.89
CA ASN A 101 4.86 -7.64 3.36
C ASN A 101 4.89 -8.87 2.46
N ASP A 102 5.20 -10.02 3.07
CA ASP A 102 5.09 -11.33 2.46
C ASP A 102 3.99 -12.12 3.15
N ASP A 103 3.04 -12.65 2.40
CA ASP A 103 1.96 -13.46 2.94
C ASP A 103 1.68 -14.69 2.06
N SER A 104 1.16 -15.74 2.66
CA SER A 104 0.81 -16.96 1.95
C SER A 104 -0.42 -17.64 2.55
N MET A 105 -1.19 -18.29 1.70
CA MET A 105 -2.27 -19.16 2.13
C MET A 105 -2.24 -20.47 1.34
N LYS A 106 -2.63 -21.55 2.01
CA LYS A 106 -2.84 -22.87 1.40
C LYS A 106 -4.27 -23.30 1.60
N LYS A 107 -4.92 -23.77 0.54
CA LYS A 107 -6.29 -24.27 0.57
C LYS A 107 -6.40 -25.62 -0.14
N THR A 108 -7.41 -26.40 0.27
CA THR A 108 -7.87 -27.59 -0.44
C THR A 108 -9.32 -27.38 -0.79
N GLU A 109 -9.64 -27.53 -2.08
CA GLU A 109 -11.00 -27.43 -2.61
C GLU A 109 -11.49 -28.86 -2.97
N GLY A 110 -12.63 -29.23 -2.42
CA GLY A 110 -13.16 -30.59 -2.57
C GLY A 110 -14.24 -30.73 -3.64
N THR A 111 -14.86 -29.65 -4.07
CA THR A 111 -16.09 -29.68 -4.89
C THR A 111 -16.01 -28.83 -6.15
N ASN A 112 -15.32 -27.68 -6.10
CA ASN A 112 -15.29 -26.73 -7.21
C ASN A 112 -14.02 -26.88 -8.03
N TYR A 113 -14.14 -26.62 -9.34
CA TYR A 113 -12.98 -26.42 -10.20
C TYR A 113 -12.36 -25.06 -9.90
N ILE A 114 -11.02 -25.00 -9.80
CA ILE A 114 -10.28 -23.77 -9.52
C ILE A 114 -9.53 -23.35 -10.78
N TYR A 115 -9.90 -22.20 -11.32
CA TYR A 115 -9.27 -21.58 -12.49
C TYR A 115 -8.37 -20.44 -12.03
N PRO A 116 -7.03 -20.58 -12.12
CA PRO A 116 -6.11 -19.51 -11.77
C PRO A 116 -6.28 -18.28 -12.68
N LEU A 117 -6.23 -17.08 -12.09
CA LEU A 117 -6.40 -15.79 -12.81
C LEU A 117 -5.15 -14.90 -12.74
N VAL A 118 -4.08 -15.35 -12.08
CA VAL A 118 -2.86 -14.54 -11.89
C VAL A 118 -2.21 -14.17 -13.22
N PHE A 119 -2.32 -15.03 -14.23
CA PHE A 119 -1.82 -14.78 -15.59
C PHE A 119 -2.58 -13.65 -16.32
N GLY A 120 -3.73 -13.20 -15.80
CA GLY A 120 -4.40 -11.99 -16.29
C GLY A 120 -5.20 -12.16 -17.56
N GLY A 121 -5.78 -13.30 -17.81
CA GLY A 121 -6.68 -13.49 -18.93
C GLY A 121 -7.64 -14.63 -18.72
N TYR A 122 -8.86 -14.45 -19.16
CA TYR A 122 -9.75 -15.55 -19.37
C TYR A 122 -9.17 -16.44 -20.46
N ALA A 123 -8.40 -17.43 -20.11
CA ALA A 123 -8.07 -18.52 -21.03
C ALA A 123 -9.32 -19.41 -21.27
N PHE A 124 -10.45 -18.76 -21.59
CA PHE A 124 -11.68 -19.40 -22.06
C PHE A 124 -11.67 -19.61 -23.54
N ASN A 125 -10.58 -20.06 -24.13
CA ASN A 125 -10.59 -20.40 -25.53
C ASN A 125 -9.99 -21.75 -25.85
N ASN A 126 -10.89 -22.66 -26.09
CA ASN A 126 -10.92 -23.79 -27.04
C ASN A 126 -9.89 -24.92 -26.95
N ALA A 127 -8.94 -24.95 -26.07
CA ALA A 127 -8.09 -26.15 -25.96
C ALA A 127 -7.50 -26.29 -24.56
N GLY A 128 -8.32 -26.69 -23.63
CA GLY A 128 -7.86 -27.04 -22.29
C GLY A 128 -7.84 -25.84 -21.35
N THR A 129 -8.99 -25.61 -20.76
CA THR A 129 -9.13 -24.80 -19.55
C THR A 129 -8.12 -25.29 -18.53
N TYR A 130 -7.18 -24.46 -18.16
CA TYR A 130 -6.20 -24.75 -17.10
C TYR A 130 -6.88 -24.66 -15.72
N GLY A 131 -7.90 -25.50 -15.51
CA GLY A 131 -8.64 -25.59 -14.28
C GLY A 131 -8.25 -26.84 -13.48
N LEU A 132 -7.94 -26.66 -12.21
CA LEU A 132 -7.71 -27.78 -11.29
C LEU A 132 -9.04 -28.44 -10.97
N ALA A 133 -9.14 -29.74 -11.23
CA ALA A 133 -10.31 -30.55 -10.87
C ALA A 133 -10.33 -30.88 -9.37
N PRO A 134 -11.51 -30.91 -8.74
CA PRO A 134 -11.60 -31.35 -7.35
C PRO A 134 -11.31 -32.89 -7.19
N PRO A 135 -10.63 -33.31 -6.13
CA PRO A 135 -10.02 -32.49 -5.08
C PRO A 135 -8.73 -31.80 -5.55
N ALA A 136 -8.63 -30.49 -5.36
CA ALA A 136 -7.47 -29.69 -5.72
C ALA A 136 -6.82 -29.09 -4.48
N THR A 137 -5.49 -29.06 -4.45
CA THR A 137 -4.74 -28.33 -3.42
C THR A 137 -3.95 -27.21 -4.09
N TYR A 138 -4.02 -26.02 -3.52
CA TYR A 138 -3.29 -24.86 -4.05
C TYR A 138 -2.74 -23.97 -2.96
N THR A 139 -1.68 -23.26 -3.29
CA THR A 139 -1.04 -22.25 -2.46
C THR A 139 -1.02 -20.93 -3.24
N VAL A 140 -1.33 -19.84 -2.56
CA VAL A 140 -1.18 -18.49 -3.09
C VAL A 140 -0.21 -17.74 -2.20
N THR A 141 0.77 -17.09 -2.82
CA THR A 141 1.74 -16.22 -2.14
C THR A 141 1.68 -14.83 -2.73
N SER A 142 1.73 -13.82 -1.88
CA SER A 142 1.76 -12.42 -2.25
C SER A 142 2.92 -11.74 -1.54
N SER A 143 3.76 -11.02 -2.29
CA SER A 143 4.80 -10.14 -1.77
C SER A 143 4.56 -8.73 -2.29
N ILE A 144 4.50 -7.75 -1.39
CA ILE A 144 4.24 -6.34 -1.72
C ILE A 144 5.33 -5.50 -1.10
N LYS A 145 6.00 -4.69 -1.92
CA LYS A 145 6.97 -3.70 -1.48
C LYS A 145 6.60 -2.33 -2.02
N ALA A 146 6.58 -1.34 -1.16
CA ALA A 146 6.27 0.03 -1.53
C ALA A 146 7.20 1.01 -0.81
N HIS A 147 7.71 1.98 -1.56
CA HIS A 147 8.64 2.97 -1.04
C HIS A 147 8.29 4.37 -1.54
N THR A 148 8.44 5.37 -0.67
CA THR A 148 8.46 6.78 -1.09
C THR A 148 9.68 7.48 -0.55
N GLY A 149 10.24 8.39 -1.37
CA GLY A 149 11.27 9.34 -0.99
C GLY A 149 10.81 10.75 -1.29
N ASP A 150 10.75 11.60 -0.28
CA ASP A 150 10.30 12.99 -0.39
C ASP A 150 11.43 13.96 -0.11
N LEU A 151 11.46 15.08 -0.84
CA LEU A 151 12.27 16.25 -0.54
C LEU A 151 11.35 17.47 -0.52
N ASP A 152 11.06 17.96 0.69
CA ASP A 152 10.04 18.96 0.95
C ASP A 152 10.65 20.27 1.49
N TYR A 153 10.20 21.41 0.97
CA TYR A 153 10.25 22.69 1.67
C TYR A 153 9.00 22.82 2.51
N PHE A 154 9.15 23.32 3.73
CA PHE A 154 8.01 23.61 4.58
C PHE A 154 8.08 25.04 5.16
N ARG A 155 6.91 25.59 5.45
CA ARG A 155 6.76 26.83 6.19
C ARG A 155 5.73 26.64 7.30
N VAL A 156 6.08 27.10 8.51
CA VAL A 156 5.17 27.06 9.66
C VAL A 156 4.55 28.44 9.84
N GLN A 157 3.25 28.45 10.06
CA GLN A 157 2.46 29.66 10.29
C GLN A 157 1.60 29.45 11.55
N ASP A 158 1.69 30.38 12.49
CA ASP A 158 0.79 30.44 13.63
C ASP A 158 -0.57 30.99 13.19
N ALA A 159 -1.62 30.24 13.50
CA ALA A 159 -3.01 30.62 13.20
C ALA A 159 -3.81 30.89 14.49
N GLY A 160 -3.11 31.29 15.55
CA GLY A 160 -3.63 31.58 16.89
C GLY A 160 -2.75 30.98 17.98
N GLU A 161 -3.12 31.19 19.24
CA GLU A 161 -2.30 30.75 20.40
C GLU A 161 -2.09 29.23 20.50
N LYS A 162 -3.02 28.45 19.96
CA LYS A 162 -3.04 26.96 20.09
C LYS A 162 -2.93 26.24 18.77
N PHE A 163 -2.99 26.96 17.66
CA PHE A 163 -3.12 26.37 16.34
C PHE A 163 -1.98 26.79 15.42
N THR A 164 -1.32 25.82 14.80
CA THR A 164 -0.28 26.07 13.81
C THR A 164 -0.55 25.28 12.52
N ILE A 165 -0.18 25.84 11.40
CA ILE A 165 -0.24 25.23 10.08
C ILE A 165 1.19 25.11 9.55
N LYS A 166 1.62 23.92 9.20
CA LYS A 166 2.85 23.67 8.45
C LYS A 166 2.47 23.39 7.01
N TRP A 167 2.71 24.32 6.11
CA TRP A 167 2.57 24.13 4.68
C TRP A 167 3.76 23.31 4.16
N ILE A 168 3.50 22.43 3.21
CA ILE A 168 4.49 21.50 2.66
C ILE A 168 4.40 21.57 1.14
N GLY A 169 5.55 21.67 0.49
CA GLY A 169 5.65 21.58 -0.98
C GLY A 169 6.98 21.01 -1.39
N GLY A 170 7.00 20.07 -2.31
CA GLY A 170 8.22 19.38 -2.63
C GLY A 170 8.12 18.40 -3.81
N LEU A 171 9.08 17.49 -3.83
CA LEU A 171 9.23 16.44 -4.82
C LEU A 171 9.06 15.09 -4.15
N ARG A 172 8.47 14.14 -4.88
CA ARG A 172 8.28 12.76 -4.44
C ARG A 172 8.75 11.79 -5.51
N ALA A 173 9.52 10.79 -5.09
CA ALA A 173 9.76 9.55 -5.83
C ALA A 173 8.97 8.43 -5.16
N ALA A 174 8.42 7.50 -5.95
CA ALA A 174 7.68 6.35 -5.45
C ALA A 174 8.04 5.10 -6.25
N SER A 175 8.10 3.95 -5.58
CA SER A 175 8.23 2.64 -6.23
C SER A 175 7.25 1.65 -5.60
N PHE A 176 6.69 0.79 -6.44
CA PHE A 176 5.79 -0.27 -6.06
C PHE A 176 6.21 -1.55 -6.77
N ASP A 177 6.34 -2.63 -6.01
CA ASP A 177 6.69 -3.95 -6.48
C ASP A 177 5.71 -4.97 -5.89
N GLU A 178 5.15 -5.83 -6.74
CA GLU A 178 4.22 -6.88 -6.33
C GLU A 178 4.55 -8.18 -7.03
N ASP A 179 4.69 -9.25 -6.25
CA ASP A 179 4.73 -10.62 -6.72
C ASP A 179 3.48 -11.36 -6.22
N LEU A 180 2.67 -11.88 -7.15
CA LEU A 180 1.54 -12.75 -6.83
C LEU A 180 1.74 -14.09 -7.53
N THR A 181 1.84 -15.16 -6.76
CA THR A 181 2.03 -16.53 -7.27
C THR A 181 0.89 -17.43 -6.83
N PHE A 182 0.33 -18.15 -7.79
CA PHE A 182 -0.57 -19.27 -7.58
C PHE A 182 0.15 -20.56 -7.97
N GLU A 183 0.17 -21.55 -7.10
CA GLU A 183 0.66 -22.91 -7.36
C GLU A 183 -0.40 -23.91 -6.92
N GLY A 184 -0.81 -24.81 -7.82
CA GLY A 184 -1.82 -25.80 -7.48
C GLY A 184 -1.67 -27.08 -8.28
N SER A 185 -2.21 -28.18 -7.74
CA SER A 185 -2.26 -29.48 -8.38
C SER A 185 -3.59 -30.17 -8.09
N ASP A 186 -3.96 -31.10 -8.97
CA ASP A 186 -5.11 -31.99 -8.79
C ASP A 186 -4.69 -33.47 -8.92
N THR A 187 -5.64 -34.33 -8.79
CA THR A 187 -5.44 -35.80 -9.00
C THR A 187 -5.70 -36.23 -10.44
N GLY A 188 -6.06 -35.29 -11.31
CA GLY A 188 -6.48 -35.53 -12.70
C GLY A 188 -5.43 -35.06 -13.73
N ALA A 189 -5.82 -34.07 -14.52
CA ALA A 189 -5.06 -33.58 -15.64
C ALA A 189 -3.78 -32.79 -15.26
N TYR A 190 -3.73 -32.22 -14.05
CA TYR A 190 -2.63 -31.35 -13.58
C TYR A 190 -1.94 -31.93 -12.34
N THR A 191 -1.64 -33.22 -12.38
CA THR A 191 -0.85 -33.87 -11.32
C THR A 191 0.57 -33.30 -11.20
N ALA A 192 1.15 -32.80 -12.30
CA ALA A 192 2.41 -32.06 -12.30
C ALA A 192 2.30 -30.61 -11.83
N GLY A 193 1.05 -30.14 -11.62
CA GLY A 193 0.76 -28.82 -11.11
C GLY A 193 0.61 -27.74 -12.19
N ILE A 194 -0.01 -26.63 -11.74
CA ILE A 194 -0.07 -25.36 -12.46
C ILE A 194 0.61 -24.32 -11.58
N LYS A 195 1.48 -23.52 -12.16
CA LYS A 195 2.08 -22.37 -11.53
C LYS A 195 1.82 -21.13 -12.39
N GLN A 196 1.27 -20.09 -11.77
CA GLN A 196 1.14 -18.77 -12.39
C GLN A 196 1.81 -17.73 -11.49
N THR A 197 2.64 -16.88 -12.05
CA THR A 197 3.30 -15.80 -11.34
C THR A 197 3.07 -14.48 -12.09
N ARG A 198 2.67 -13.43 -11.37
CA ARG A 198 2.60 -12.07 -11.85
C ARG A 198 3.58 -11.23 -11.03
N HIS A 199 4.45 -10.53 -11.71
CA HIS A 199 5.34 -9.51 -11.15
C HIS A 199 4.98 -8.15 -11.73
N ILE A 200 4.85 -7.14 -10.88
CA ILE A 200 4.60 -5.74 -11.27
C ILE A 200 5.68 -4.88 -10.61
N ASP A 201 6.42 -4.12 -11.42
CA ASP A 201 7.37 -3.09 -10.97
C ASP A 201 6.91 -1.74 -11.53
N SER A 202 6.67 -0.77 -10.64
CA SER A 202 6.25 0.58 -11.01
C SER A 202 7.14 1.59 -10.31
N LYS A 203 7.62 2.59 -11.07
CA LYS A 203 8.46 3.68 -10.57
C LYS A 203 7.92 5.00 -11.08
N ALA A 204 7.80 5.98 -10.19
CA ALA A 204 7.25 7.28 -10.54
C ALA A 204 7.92 8.40 -9.76
N PHE A 205 7.88 9.60 -10.34
CA PHE A 205 8.42 10.82 -9.77
C PHE A 205 7.48 11.99 -10.06
N GLY A 206 7.40 12.95 -9.14
CA GLY A 206 6.56 14.12 -9.35
C GLY A 206 6.58 15.15 -8.23
N VAL A 207 5.49 15.92 -8.16
CA VAL A 207 5.35 17.02 -7.21
C VAL A 207 4.40 16.67 -6.08
N LYS A 208 4.66 17.23 -4.91
CA LYS A 208 3.88 17.05 -3.69
C LYS A 208 3.49 18.39 -3.11
N ALA A 209 2.26 18.50 -2.61
CA ALA A 209 1.79 19.61 -1.82
C ALA A 209 0.93 19.12 -0.67
N GLY A 210 0.97 19.82 0.47
CA GLY A 210 0.20 19.41 1.63
C GLY A 210 0.22 20.42 2.77
N ALA A 211 -0.49 20.06 3.83
CA ALA A 211 -0.51 20.81 5.07
C ALA A 211 -0.56 19.86 6.27
N LYS A 212 0.13 20.26 7.33
CA LYS A 212 0.04 19.64 8.66
C LYS A 212 -0.52 20.66 9.63
N LEU A 213 -1.64 20.30 10.23
CA LEU A 213 -2.34 21.09 11.24
C LEU A 213 -1.94 20.59 12.62
N SER A 214 -1.64 21.48 13.56
CA SER A 214 -1.33 21.12 14.93
C SER A 214 -2.17 21.95 15.89
N TYR A 215 -2.77 21.30 16.89
CA TYR A 215 -3.57 21.93 17.92
C TYR A 215 -3.07 21.54 19.30
N GLY A 216 -2.61 22.52 20.08
CA GLY A 216 -2.15 22.35 21.46
C GLY A 216 -3.31 22.27 22.43
N LEU A 217 -3.52 21.12 23.05
CA LEU A 217 -4.53 20.92 24.11
C LEU A 217 -4.01 21.38 25.47
N THR A 218 -2.78 20.98 25.80
CA THR A 218 -2.07 21.36 27.03
C THR A 218 -0.64 21.77 26.70
N LYS A 219 0.17 22.14 27.69
CA LYS A 219 1.59 22.48 27.54
C LYS A 219 2.43 21.36 26.89
N HIS A 220 2.03 20.11 27.07
CA HIS A 220 2.79 18.94 26.63
C HIS A 220 2.01 18.02 25.70
N PHE A 221 0.74 18.26 25.49
CA PHE A 221 -0.10 17.38 24.71
C PHE A 221 -0.87 18.13 23.63
N GLY A 222 -0.89 17.58 22.42
CA GLY A 222 -1.60 18.14 21.27
C GLY A 222 -2.06 17.09 20.29
N LEU A 223 -2.82 17.53 19.32
CA LEU A 223 -3.27 16.75 18.17
C LEU A 223 -2.63 17.30 16.90
N GLN A 224 -2.30 16.43 15.97
CA GLN A 224 -1.81 16.81 14.66
C GLN A 224 -2.56 16.03 13.58
N GLY A 225 -2.92 16.72 12.50
CA GLY A 225 -3.48 16.11 11.29
C GLY A 225 -2.64 16.50 10.10
N THR A 226 -2.35 15.57 9.20
CA THR A 226 -1.62 15.81 7.95
C THR A 226 -2.48 15.39 6.78
N LEU A 227 -2.53 16.24 5.75
CA LEU A 227 -3.07 15.91 4.44
C LEU A 227 -2.06 16.34 3.40
N ALA A 228 -1.71 15.44 2.47
CA ALA A 228 -0.87 15.79 1.33
C ALA A 228 -1.35 15.04 0.08
N PHE A 229 -1.00 15.61 -1.05
CA PHE A 229 -1.35 15.11 -2.37
C PHE A 229 -0.14 15.20 -3.29
N SER A 230 0.08 14.16 -4.10
CA SER A 230 1.16 14.12 -5.07
C SER A 230 0.64 13.70 -6.43
N ILE A 231 1.15 14.33 -7.49
CA ILE A 231 0.93 13.94 -8.88
C ILE A 231 2.26 13.43 -9.42
N LEU A 232 2.25 12.22 -9.92
CA LEU A 232 3.45 11.49 -10.32
C LEU A 232 3.35 11.02 -11.77
N GLN A 233 4.49 10.96 -12.44
CA GLN A 233 4.65 10.32 -13.75
C GLN A 233 5.75 9.27 -13.67
N GLY A 234 5.57 8.17 -14.40
CA GLY A 234 6.52 7.07 -14.33
C GLY A 234 6.30 5.97 -15.33
N THR A 235 6.84 4.81 -15.01
CA THR A 235 6.77 3.58 -15.80
C THR A 235 6.17 2.46 -14.97
N SER A 236 5.57 1.49 -15.63
CA SER A 236 5.09 0.25 -15.00
C SER A 236 5.33 -0.92 -15.92
N ASP A 237 6.04 -1.90 -15.42
CA ASP A 237 6.32 -3.17 -16.10
C ASP A 237 5.54 -4.28 -15.40
N GLN A 238 4.86 -5.11 -16.19
CA GLN A 238 4.20 -6.32 -15.72
C GLN A 238 4.78 -7.52 -16.45
N HIS A 239 5.24 -8.50 -15.70
CA HIS A 239 5.72 -9.78 -16.21
C HIS A 239 4.90 -10.90 -15.61
N THR A 240 4.25 -11.69 -16.46
CA THR A 240 3.43 -12.80 -16.02
C THR A 240 3.89 -14.08 -16.69
N ILE A 241 4.06 -15.15 -15.91
CA ILE A 241 4.49 -16.46 -16.36
C ILE A 241 3.46 -17.49 -15.92
N GLN A 242 3.11 -18.39 -16.84
CA GLN A 242 2.34 -19.58 -16.55
C GLN A 242 3.13 -20.83 -16.91
N ILE A 243 3.12 -21.81 -16.03
CA ILE A 243 3.69 -23.14 -16.28
C ILE A 243 2.58 -24.16 -16.00
N ALA A 244 2.22 -24.94 -17.01
CA ALA A 244 1.24 -26.00 -16.87
C ALA A 244 1.70 -27.23 -17.70
N ASN A 245 1.79 -28.39 -17.08
CA ASN A 245 2.25 -29.65 -17.69
C ASN A 245 3.58 -29.50 -18.48
N GLY A 246 4.51 -28.65 -18.00
CA GLY A 246 5.79 -28.41 -18.65
C GLY A 246 5.76 -27.42 -19.81
N VAL A 247 4.59 -26.90 -20.18
CA VAL A 247 4.44 -25.79 -21.13
C VAL A 247 4.58 -24.48 -20.37
N VAL A 248 5.40 -23.57 -20.92
CA VAL A 248 5.66 -22.24 -20.36
C VAL A 248 5.06 -21.20 -21.28
N ASP A 249 4.19 -20.38 -20.74
CA ASP A 249 3.63 -19.19 -21.39
C ASP A 249 4.11 -17.95 -20.64
N GLU A 250 4.49 -16.90 -21.39
CA GLU A 250 5.07 -15.69 -20.82
C GLU A 250 4.41 -14.46 -21.47
N LEU A 251 4.06 -13.47 -20.63
CA LEU A 251 3.54 -12.18 -21.06
C LEU A 251 4.33 -11.05 -20.41
N LYS A 252 4.87 -10.14 -21.23
CA LYS A 252 5.54 -8.93 -20.78
C LYS A 252 4.78 -7.71 -21.30
N LEU A 253 4.40 -6.83 -20.38
CA LEU A 253 3.70 -5.59 -20.68
C LEU A 253 4.49 -4.44 -20.05
N SER A 254 4.90 -3.48 -20.86
CA SER A 254 5.59 -2.27 -20.41
C SER A 254 4.77 -1.03 -20.73
N THR A 255 4.77 -0.05 -19.83
CA THR A 255 4.12 1.25 -20.03
C THR A 255 5.05 2.36 -19.60
N ASP A 256 5.50 3.15 -20.57
CA ASP A 256 6.47 4.22 -20.37
C ASP A 256 5.88 5.52 -19.82
N HIS A 257 4.54 5.63 -19.76
CA HIS A 257 3.87 6.87 -19.33
C HIS A 257 2.66 6.53 -18.47
N ILE A 258 2.90 6.18 -17.19
CA ILE A 258 1.83 6.12 -16.21
C ILE A 258 1.69 7.49 -15.52
N GLN A 259 0.44 7.86 -15.24
CA GLN A 259 0.12 8.96 -14.34
C GLN A 259 -0.48 8.36 -13.07
N GLY A 260 0.07 8.75 -11.94
CA GLY A 260 -0.40 8.28 -10.65
C GLY A 260 -0.57 9.42 -9.67
N GLU A 261 -1.36 9.15 -8.65
CA GLU A 261 -1.61 10.05 -7.54
C GLU A 261 -1.31 9.33 -6.23
N ILE A 262 -0.69 10.04 -5.27
CA ILE A 262 -0.58 9.58 -3.90
C ILE A 262 -1.23 10.60 -2.99
N ARG A 263 -2.15 10.11 -2.14
CA ARG A 263 -2.82 10.90 -1.11
C ARG A 263 -2.37 10.39 0.24
N ASP A 264 -1.78 11.28 1.04
CA ASP A 264 -1.39 10.99 2.41
C ASP A 264 -2.40 11.59 3.36
N TYR A 265 -2.76 10.86 4.40
CA TYR A 265 -3.57 11.35 5.50
C TYR A 265 -3.10 10.72 6.80
N ASP A 266 -3.12 11.53 7.86
CA ASP A 266 -2.56 11.13 9.13
C ASP A 266 -3.17 11.93 10.28
N LEU A 267 -3.47 11.27 11.38
CA LEU A 267 -3.95 11.88 12.62
C LEU A 267 -3.12 11.34 13.79
N ARG A 268 -2.54 12.25 14.59
CA ARG A 268 -1.63 11.92 15.69
C ARG A 268 -2.05 12.57 17.01
N ALA A 269 -1.87 11.84 18.07
CA ALA A 269 -1.75 12.39 19.42
C ALA A 269 -0.26 12.56 19.72
N VAL A 270 0.16 13.74 20.17
CA VAL A 270 1.57 14.11 20.31
C VAL A 270 1.84 14.59 21.73
N TRP A 271 2.87 14.05 22.36
CA TRP A 271 3.45 14.52 23.61
C TRP A 271 4.77 15.22 23.32
N SER A 272 4.87 16.48 23.69
CA SER A 272 5.99 17.36 23.35
C SER A 272 6.80 17.75 24.58
N TRP A 273 8.13 17.64 24.43
CA TRP A 273 9.14 18.15 25.36
C TRP A 273 10.09 19.08 24.57
N PRO A 274 10.93 19.86 25.24
CA PRO A 274 11.76 20.83 24.53
C PRO A 274 12.66 20.23 23.43
N ARG A 275 13.11 18.98 23.59
CA ARG A 275 14.04 18.34 22.65
C ARG A 275 13.46 17.19 21.86
N PHE A 276 12.30 16.67 22.25
CA PHE A 276 11.70 15.54 21.54
C PHE A 276 10.17 15.55 21.64
N ASP A 277 9.52 14.97 20.64
CA ASP A 277 8.12 14.62 20.67
C ASP A 277 7.98 13.11 20.57
N LEU A 278 7.03 12.55 21.32
CA LEU A 278 6.51 11.21 21.09
C LEU A 278 5.12 11.31 20.50
N TYR A 279 4.76 10.41 19.62
CA TYR A 279 3.43 10.39 19.05
C TYR A 279 2.94 8.97 18.79
N VAL A 280 1.62 8.83 18.78
CA VAL A 280 0.90 7.68 18.26
C VAL A 280 -0.17 8.18 17.30
N GLY A 281 -0.47 7.42 16.28
CA GLY A 281 -1.42 7.89 15.28
C GLY A 281 -2.04 6.77 14.45
N TYR A 282 -2.96 7.23 13.62
CA TYR A 282 -3.59 6.46 12.57
C TYR A 282 -3.57 7.26 11.27
N GLY A 283 -3.17 6.63 10.20
CA GLY A 283 -3.08 7.30 8.92
C GLY A 283 -2.75 6.33 7.80
N GLY A 284 -2.37 6.86 6.67
CA GLY A 284 -1.98 6.02 5.55
C GLY A 284 -1.79 6.79 4.26
N GLN A 285 -1.60 6.02 3.22
CA GLN A 285 -1.46 6.49 1.85
C GLN A 285 -2.44 5.75 0.95
N THR A 286 -3.00 6.45 -0.04
CA THR A 286 -3.73 5.84 -1.15
C THR A 286 -3.00 6.16 -2.43
N TRP A 287 -2.66 5.14 -3.19
CA TRP A 287 -1.94 5.22 -4.45
C TRP A 287 -2.88 4.86 -5.59
N ASP A 288 -3.17 5.79 -6.46
CA ASP A 288 -4.05 5.62 -7.60
C ASP A 288 -3.23 5.65 -8.89
N GLY A 289 -3.41 4.64 -9.75
CA GLY A 289 -2.77 4.57 -11.07
C GLY A 289 -1.28 4.21 -11.10
N LEU A 290 -0.64 3.97 -9.94
CA LEU A 290 0.76 3.53 -9.86
C LEU A 290 0.90 2.01 -9.95
N PRO A 291 0.17 1.18 -9.16
CA PRO A 291 0.13 -0.25 -9.44
C PRO A 291 -0.83 -0.47 -10.62
N LYS A 292 -0.28 -0.66 -11.81
CA LYS A 292 -1.09 -0.88 -13.00
C LYS A 292 -1.21 -2.37 -13.29
N VAL A 293 -2.21 -3.01 -12.71
CA VAL A 293 -2.55 -4.39 -13.06
C VAL A 293 -3.26 -4.37 -14.40
N ARG A 294 -2.67 -5.01 -15.40
CA ARG A 294 -3.30 -5.22 -16.69
C ARG A 294 -3.81 -6.64 -16.77
N THR A 295 -5.12 -6.76 -16.93
CA THR A 295 -5.75 -8.02 -17.24
C THR A 295 -5.98 -8.06 -18.76
N GLY A 296 -5.33 -9.01 -19.44
CA GLY A 296 -5.59 -9.25 -20.85
C GLY A 296 -6.88 -10.05 -21.00
N SER A 297 -7.89 -9.50 -21.67
CA SER A 297 -8.93 -10.34 -22.27
C SER A 297 -8.34 -10.92 -23.54
N GLU A 298 -8.17 -12.24 -23.59
CA GLU A 298 -7.75 -13.01 -24.76
C GLU A 298 -6.28 -12.86 -25.19
N ILE A 299 -5.41 -13.62 -24.58
CA ILE A 299 -4.20 -14.07 -25.25
C ILE A 299 -4.52 -15.41 -25.91
N GLN A 300 -4.77 -15.42 -27.20
CA GLN A 300 -4.74 -16.65 -27.99
C GLN A 300 -3.29 -17.03 -28.22
N LEU A 301 -2.73 -17.80 -27.31
CA LEU A 301 -1.34 -18.26 -27.36
C LEU A 301 -1.05 -19.28 -28.48
N THR A 302 -2.07 -19.83 -29.12
CA THR A 302 -1.91 -20.93 -30.09
C THR A 302 -2.06 -20.56 -31.56
N THR A 303 -2.51 -19.35 -31.91
CA THR A 303 -2.79 -19.01 -33.30
C THR A 303 -2.03 -17.80 -33.87
N GLY A 304 -1.21 -17.13 -33.08
CA GLY A 304 -0.41 -15.99 -33.57
C GLY A 304 -1.22 -14.78 -34.04
N LEU A 305 -2.52 -14.75 -33.79
CA LEU A 305 -3.38 -13.61 -34.12
C LEU A 305 -3.43 -12.63 -32.97
N PRO A 306 -3.17 -11.34 -33.22
CA PRO A 306 -3.29 -10.30 -32.19
C PRO A 306 -4.77 -10.11 -31.88
N THR A 307 -5.22 -10.59 -30.76
CA THR A 307 -6.58 -10.37 -30.32
C THR A 307 -6.61 -9.48 -29.10
N LYS A 308 -7.26 -8.38 -29.30
CA LYS A 308 -7.96 -7.45 -28.41
C LYS A 308 -7.32 -6.98 -27.10
N ALA A 309 -7.29 -5.70 -27.07
CA ALA A 309 -7.34 -4.74 -25.95
C ALA A 309 -7.08 -5.32 -24.56
N VAL A 310 -5.87 -5.10 -24.12
CA VAL A 310 -5.52 -5.06 -22.71
C VAL A 310 -6.41 -3.99 -22.07
N SER A 311 -7.34 -4.33 -21.19
CA SER A 311 -8.05 -3.35 -20.41
C SER A 311 -7.08 -2.74 -19.40
N ASP A 312 -6.96 -1.42 -19.43
CA ASP A 312 -6.24 -0.65 -18.42
C ASP A 312 -7.08 -0.62 -17.15
N ASP A 313 -7.06 -1.66 -16.35
CA ASP A 313 -7.62 -1.59 -15.01
C ASP A 313 -6.70 -0.74 -14.15
N ARG A 314 -7.13 0.48 -13.86
CA ARG A 314 -6.47 1.33 -12.89
C ARG A 314 -6.73 0.73 -11.52
N SER A 315 -5.72 0.11 -10.93
CA SER A 315 -5.81 -0.36 -9.56
C SER A 315 -5.44 0.78 -8.61
N SER A 316 -6.19 0.87 -7.54
CA SER A 316 -5.87 1.72 -6.38
C SER A 316 -5.40 0.82 -5.25
N ILE A 317 -4.34 1.20 -4.57
CA ILE A 317 -3.88 0.53 -3.35
C ILE A 317 -3.85 1.52 -2.20
N GLY A 318 -4.36 1.10 -1.04
CA GLY A 318 -4.27 1.81 0.21
C GLY A 318 -3.31 1.13 1.19
N PHE A 319 -2.55 1.91 1.94
CA PHE A 319 -1.69 1.49 3.04
C PHE A 319 -2.18 2.15 4.32
N MET A 320 -3.06 1.47 5.06
CA MET A 320 -3.66 1.97 6.30
C MET A 320 -2.83 1.52 7.50
N SER A 321 -2.44 2.45 8.36
CA SER A 321 -1.45 2.19 9.41
C SER A 321 -1.88 2.68 10.78
N TYR A 322 -1.60 1.87 11.81
CA TYR A 322 -1.42 2.35 13.18
C TYR A 322 0.06 2.51 13.42
N HIS A 323 0.48 3.69 13.87
CA HIS A 323 1.89 4.02 13.96
C HIS A 323 2.26 4.72 15.27
N ALA A 324 3.54 4.63 15.63
CA ALA A 324 4.14 5.36 16.72
C ALA A 324 5.52 5.86 16.30
N GLY A 325 5.93 6.98 16.86
CA GLY A 325 7.23 7.53 16.48
C GLY A 325 7.75 8.59 17.44
N VAL A 326 8.94 9.06 17.11
CA VAL A 326 9.66 10.06 17.88
C VAL A 326 10.26 11.11 16.94
N VAL A 327 10.26 12.36 17.37
CA VAL A 327 10.99 13.45 16.71
C VAL A 327 12.02 13.98 17.69
N TRP A 328 13.29 14.00 17.30
CA TRP A 328 14.38 14.64 18.04
C TRP A 328 14.78 15.95 17.42
N ARG A 329 15.03 16.97 18.26
CA ARG A 329 15.48 18.30 17.86
C ARG A 329 16.87 18.60 18.37
N PHE A 330 17.75 19.03 17.47
CA PHE A 330 19.16 19.37 17.73
C PHE A 330 19.39 20.84 17.38
N GLY A 331 19.13 21.76 18.31
CA GLY A 331 19.28 23.19 18.07
C GLY A 331 18.89 24.02 19.30
N LYS A 332 18.95 25.32 19.15
CA LYS A 332 18.50 26.28 20.16
C LYS A 332 17.00 26.53 19.94
N SER A 333 16.23 26.39 20.99
CA SER A 333 14.84 26.87 21.10
C SER A 333 14.85 28.31 21.61
#